data_c117df0ded26b11b115de3ade8f5b064
#
_entry.id   c117df0ded26b11b115de3ade8f5b064
#
_cell.length_a   1.000
_cell.length_b   1.000
_cell.length_c   1.000
_cell.angle_alpha   90.00
_cell.angle_beta   90.00
_cell.angle_gamma   90.00
#
_symmetry.space_group_name_H-M   'P 1'
#
loop_
_entity.id
_entity.type
_entity.pdbx_description
1 polymer ?
#
loop_
_entity_poly.entity_id
_entity_poly.type
_entity_poly.pdbx_seq_one_letter_code
_entity_poly.pdbx_strand_id
1 'polypeptide(L)'
;TRDRRQRQMCIRDSLLTMLQSIRNSGVTPICRVSSLDHAVISKVMDAGALGIICPMINNRKQAEQLVKDSKYPPVGIRSFGPTRANFTVSSNYFYESNDGTFCLAMIETQEAFDNLDDIASTPGLDGLYIGTADLTIGLNQGKLTPGFDRAEPEMIESKKKILEVAHKHGKVACLHCGTPEYAAKATEWGFDLVTITNDVRLLSGAAASHVRKFKDLTNQKHDESDKDNNPSSY
;
A
#
# COMPACT_ATOMS: atom_id res chain seq x y z
N THR A 1 -0.22 12.33 -22.46
CA THR A 1 0.63 12.08 -21.30
C THR A 1 -0.08 11.14 -20.34
N ARG A 2 0.27 9.85 -20.39
CA ARG A 2 -0.22 8.88 -19.41
C ARG A 2 0.35 9.28 -18.03
N ASP A 3 -0.51 9.56 -17.10
CA ASP A 3 -0.21 10.01 -15.76
C ASP A 3 0.79 9.07 -15.07
N ARG A 4 1.89 9.62 -14.51
CA ARG A 4 2.91 8.84 -13.79
C ARG A 4 2.32 8.09 -12.60
N ARG A 5 1.25 8.59 -11.96
CA ARG A 5 0.52 7.92 -10.89
C ARG A 5 -0.07 6.58 -11.34
N GLN A 6 -0.46 6.47 -12.61
CA GLN A 6 -0.95 5.21 -13.18
C GLN A 6 0.15 4.16 -13.35
N ARG A 7 1.44 4.52 -13.32
CA ARG A 7 2.56 3.56 -13.45
C ARG A 7 3.00 2.94 -12.12
N GLN A 8 2.74 3.61 -11.00
CA GLN A 8 3.04 3.05 -9.66
C GLN A 8 1.87 2.27 -9.04
N MET A 9 0.66 2.51 -9.51
CA MET A 9 -0.51 1.72 -9.15
C MET A 9 -0.60 0.58 -10.15
N CYS A 10 -0.79 -0.65 -9.68
CA CYS A 10 -0.96 -1.82 -10.53
C CYS A 10 -2.03 -1.56 -11.58
N ILE A 11 -1.63 -1.00 -12.70
CA ILE A 11 -2.50 -0.83 -13.84
C ILE A 11 -2.85 -2.21 -14.35
N ARG A 12 -4.09 -2.40 -14.70
CA ARG A 12 -4.70 -3.62 -15.19
C ARG A 12 -3.80 -4.45 -16.13
N ASP A 13 -3.06 -3.79 -17.02
CA ASP A 13 -2.22 -4.43 -18.03
C ASP A 13 -0.88 -4.94 -17.46
N SER A 14 -0.36 -4.31 -16.39
CA SER A 14 0.91 -4.68 -15.74
C SER A 14 0.72 -5.68 -14.60
N LEU A 15 -0.45 -5.67 -13.94
CA LEU A 15 -0.74 -6.51 -12.78
C LEU A 15 -0.49 -8.00 -13.06
N LEU A 16 -1.02 -8.50 -14.17
CA LEU A 16 -0.91 -9.91 -14.51
C LEU A 16 0.56 -10.31 -14.72
N THR A 17 1.33 -9.49 -15.42
CA THR A 17 2.77 -9.71 -15.64
C THR A 17 3.55 -9.69 -14.33
N MET A 18 3.23 -8.75 -13.44
CA MET A 18 3.86 -8.68 -12.12
C MET A 18 3.52 -9.89 -11.26
N LEU A 19 2.26 -10.32 -11.21
CA LEU A 19 1.84 -11.53 -10.49
C LEU A 19 2.47 -12.80 -11.05
N GLN A 20 2.72 -12.85 -12.37
CA GLN A 20 3.45 -13.96 -13.02
C GLN A 20 4.92 -13.97 -12.57
N SER A 21 5.56 -12.80 -12.54
CA SER A 21 6.98 -12.66 -12.19
C SER A 21 7.27 -13.05 -10.74
N ILE A 22 6.38 -12.74 -9.80
CA ILE A 22 6.59 -13.04 -8.37
C ILE A 22 6.08 -14.43 -7.95
N ARG A 23 5.39 -15.17 -8.83
CA ARG A 23 4.74 -16.44 -8.49
C ARG A 23 5.66 -17.45 -7.80
N ASN A 24 6.91 -17.56 -8.25
CA ASN A 24 7.85 -18.56 -7.77
C ASN A 24 8.77 -18.03 -6.64
N SER A 25 8.54 -16.81 -6.16
CA SER A 25 9.37 -16.20 -5.11
C SER A 25 8.95 -16.62 -3.69
N GLY A 26 7.81 -17.29 -3.51
CA GLY A 26 7.25 -17.61 -2.20
C GLY A 26 6.64 -16.43 -1.46
N VAL A 27 6.56 -15.25 -2.09
CA VAL A 27 6.03 -14.01 -1.50
C VAL A 27 4.53 -13.91 -1.73
N THR A 28 3.78 -13.51 -0.70
CA THR A 28 2.35 -13.23 -0.77
C THR A 28 2.08 -11.97 -1.60
N PRO A 29 1.36 -12.07 -2.74
CA PRO A 29 1.08 -10.91 -3.59
C PRO A 29 -0.01 -10.03 -2.97
N ILE A 30 0.35 -8.79 -2.63
CA ILE A 30 -0.57 -7.76 -2.16
C ILE A 30 -0.67 -6.67 -3.22
N CYS A 31 -1.88 -6.26 -3.57
CA CYS A 31 -2.10 -5.26 -4.61
C CYS A 31 -2.84 -4.04 -4.06
N ARG A 32 -2.27 -2.84 -4.27
CA ARG A 32 -3.01 -1.61 -4.09
C ARG A 32 -3.88 -1.36 -5.33
N VAL A 33 -5.18 -1.32 -5.16
CA VAL A 33 -6.13 -0.98 -6.23
C VAL A 33 -6.19 0.53 -6.45
N SER A 34 -6.70 0.96 -7.60
CA SER A 34 -6.79 2.39 -7.94
C SER A 34 -7.91 3.11 -7.20
N SER A 35 -8.98 2.41 -6.86
CA SER A 35 -10.19 2.95 -6.26
C SER A 35 -11.03 1.85 -5.64
N LEU A 36 -11.99 2.24 -4.79
CA LEU A 36 -13.06 1.36 -4.31
C LEU A 36 -14.03 1.10 -5.47
N ASP A 37 -13.70 0.11 -6.28
CA ASP A 37 -14.47 -0.31 -7.45
C ASP A 37 -14.55 -1.83 -7.49
N HIS A 38 -15.77 -2.36 -7.49
CA HIS A 38 -16.05 -3.79 -7.47
C HIS A 38 -15.36 -4.55 -8.61
N ALA A 39 -15.41 -4.01 -9.84
CA ALA A 39 -14.84 -4.67 -11.00
C ALA A 39 -13.29 -4.69 -10.95
N VAL A 40 -12.68 -3.63 -10.42
CA VAL A 40 -11.23 -3.55 -10.24
C VAL A 40 -10.79 -4.57 -9.18
N ILE A 41 -11.43 -4.56 -8.00
CA ILE A 41 -11.11 -5.46 -6.89
C ILE A 41 -11.27 -6.92 -7.32
N SER A 42 -12.42 -7.28 -7.91
CA SER A 42 -12.67 -8.65 -8.39
C SER A 42 -11.60 -9.12 -9.37
N LYS A 43 -11.24 -8.31 -10.37
CA LYS A 43 -10.22 -8.66 -11.37
C LYS A 43 -8.83 -8.86 -10.77
N VAL A 44 -8.45 -8.02 -9.82
CA VAL A 44 -7.16 -8.11 -9.14
C VAL A 44 -7.07 -9.42 -8.35
N MET A 45 -8.12 -9.78 -7.63
CA MET A 45 -8.18 -11.02 -6.87
C MET A 45 -8.29 -12.26 -7.79
N ASP A 46 -9.06 -12.21 -8.87
CA ASP A 46 -9.17 -13.28 -9.85
C ASP A 46 -7.84 -13.53 -10.58
N ALA A 47 -7.02 -12.50 -10.71
CA ALA A 47 -5.65 -12.62 -11.22
C ALA A 47 -4.68 -13.29 -10.23
N GLY A 48 -5.08 -13.51 -8.98
CA GLY A 48 -4.29 -14.24 -7.97
C GLY A 48 -3.61 -13.37 -6.91
N ALA A 49 -4.04 -12.11 -6.73
CA ALA A 49 -3.67 -11.35 -5.54
C ALA A 49 -4.33 -11.97 -4.30
N LEU A 50 -3.57 -12.03 -3.20
CA LEU A 50 -4.05 -12.54 -1.91
C LEU A 50 -4.39 -11.43 -0.93
N GLY A 51 -3.98 -10.20 -1.21
CA GLY A 51 -4.33 -9.03 -0.42
C GLY A 51 -4.65 -7.82 -1.28
N ILE A 52 -5.60 -7.01 -0.80
CA ILE A 52 -6.03 -5.74 -1.41
C ILE A 52 -5.75 -4.60 -0.44
N ILE A 53 -5.09 -3.55 -0.93
CA ILE A 53 -5.01 -2.25 -0.26
C ILE A 53 -5.91 -1.30 -1.05
N CYS A 54 -6.97 -0.79 -0.43
CA CYS A 54 -7.91 0.11 -1.09
C CYS A 54 -7.72 1.56 -0.60
N PRO A 55 -7.41 2.52 -1.49
CA PRO A 55 -7.19 3.90 -1.13
C PRO A 55 -8.50 4.61 -0.77
N MET A 56 -8.39 5.75 -0.08
CA MET A 56 -9.47 6.70 0.17
C MET A 56 -10.69 6.11 0.89
N ILE A 57 -10.47 5.22 1.85
CA ILE A 57 -11.53 4.70 2.72
C ILE A 57 -11.75 5.69 3.87
N ASN A 58 -12.82 6.45 3.80
CA ASN A 58 -13.06 7.59 4.69
C ASN A 58 -14.11 7.31 5.78
N ASN A 59 -14.89 6.24 5.64
CA ASN A 59 -15.96 5.92 6.58
C ASN A 59 -16.30 4.43 6.57
N ARG A 60 -17.09 4.01 7.57
CA ARG A 60 -17.53 2.63 7.74
C ARG A 60 -18.23 2.05 6.51
N LYS A 61 -19.10 2.82 5.85
CA LYS A 61 -19.83 2.35 4.67
C LYS A 61 -18.88 1.95 3.53
N GLN A 62 -17.81 2.72 3.32
CA GLN A 62 -16.78 2.39 2.33
C GLN A 62 -15.96 1.17 2.74
N ALA A 63 -15.64 1.02 4.04
CA ALA A 63 -14.95 -0.17 4.55
C ALA A 63 -15.82 -1.43 4.40
N GLU A 64 -17.12 -1.36 4.69
CA GLU A 64 -18.07 -2.45 4.46
C GLU A 64 -18.17 -2.80 2.97
N GLN A 65 -18.15 -1.81 2.08
CA GLN A 65 -18.16 -2.05 0.64
C GLN A 65 -16.86 -2.75 0.19
N LEU A 66 -15.70 -2.34 0.71
CA LEU A 66 -14.43 -3.00 0.44
C LEU A 66 -14.47 -4.48 0.82
N VAL A 67 -14.98 -4.80 2.02
CA VAL A 67 -15.14 -6.20 2.46
C VAL A 67 -16.08 -6.96 1.51
N LYS A 68 -17.24 -6.39 1.20
CA LYS A 68 -18.22 -7.01 0.29
C LYS A 68 -17.62 -7.31 -1.09
N ASP A 69 -16.85 -6.38 -1.65
CA ASP A 69 -16.27 -6.53 -2.98
C ASP A 69 -15.11 -7.54 -3.00
N SER A 70 -14.46 -7.76 -1.85
CA SER A 70 -13.30 -8.66 -1.72
C SER A 70 -13.67 -10.10 -1.41
N LYS A 71 -14.83 -10.36 -0.81
CA LYS A 71 -15.21 -11.68 -0.29
C LYS A 71 -16.38 -12.28 -1.08
N TYR A 72 -16.41 -13.61 -1.16
CA TYR A 72 -17.53 -14.34 -1.73
C TYR A 72 -18.72 -14.43 -0.76
N PRO A 73 -19.95 -14.69 -1.25
CA PRO A 73 -21.08 -15.01 -0.37
C PRO A 73 -20.75 -16.16 0.60
N PRO A 74 -21.26 -16.15 1.86
CA PRO A 74 -22.24 -15.18 2.39
C PRO A 74 -21.63 -13.89 2.95
N VAL A 75 -20.29 -13.75 3.01
CA VAL A 75 -19.59 -12.61 3.61
C VAL A 75 -19.64 -11.39 2.70
N GLY A 76 -19.54 -11.57 1.40
CA GLY A 76 -19.53 -10.52 0.40
C GLY A 76 -20.36 -10.82 -0.84
N ILE A 77 -20.06 -10.08 -1.91
CA ILE A 77 -20.78 -10.13 -3.18
C ILE A 77 -19.85 -10.36 -4.38
N ARG A 78 -18.60 -10.73 -4.13
CA ARG A 78 -17.61 -10.95 -5.19
C ARG A 78 -18.14 -11.94 -6.22
N SER A 79 -18.04 -11.60 -7.50
CA SER A 79 -18.45 -12.47 -8.60
C SER A 79 -17.47 -13.65 -8.74
N PHE A 80 -17.97 -14.82 -9.07
CA PHE A 80 -17.16 -16.02 -9.29
C PHE A 80 -16.49 -15.98 -10.66
N GLY A 81 -15.19 -15.70 -10.69
CA GLY A 81 -14.38 -15.68 -11.91
C GLY A 81 -12.89 -15.96 -11.66
N PRO A 82 -12.50 -16.80 -10.64
CA PRO A 82 -11.12 -16.93 -10.20
C PRO A 82 -10.27 -17.82 -11.14
N THR A 83 -10.38 -17.62 -12.46
CA THR A 83 -9.76 -18.51 -13.46
C THR A 83 -8.28 -18.71 -13.19
N ARG A 84 -7.53 -17.60 -13.00
CA ARG A 84 -6.10 -17.70 -12.75
C ARG A 84 -5.80 -18.10 -11.29
N ALA A 85 -6.53 -17.56 -10.33
CA ALA A 85 -6.33 -17.85 -8.91
C ALA A 85 -6.47 -19.34 -8.60
N ASN A 86 -7.41 -20.06 -9.23
CA ASN A 86 -7.55 -21.50 -9.11
C ASN A 86 -6.30 -22.29 -9.54
N PHE A 87 -5.52 -21.78 -10.52
CA PHE A 87 -4.30 -22.46 -10.98
C PHE A 87 -3.04 -22.01 -10.26
N THR A 88 -3.05 -20.82 -9.65
CA THR A 88 -1.83 -20.21 -9.11
C THR A 88 -1.78 -20.14 -7.61
N VAL A 89 -2.93 -20.14 -6.95
CA VAL A 89 -3.07 -20.09 -5.48
C VAL A 89 -3.48 -21.44 -4.95
N SER A 90 -4.68 -21.90 -5.26
CA SER A 90 -5.21 -23.19 -4.80
C SER A 90 -6.30 -23.70 -5.74
N SER A 91 -6.35 -25.01 -6.00
CA SER A 91 -7.45 -25.64 -6.72
C SER A 91 -8.80 -25.54 -5.98
N ASN A 92 -8.76 -25.29 -4.68
CA ASN A 92 -9.92 -25.07 -3.81
C ASN A 92 -10.15 -23.59 -3.49
N TYR A 93 -9.60 -22.68 -4.31
CA TYR A 93 -9.56 -21.25 -4.05
C TYR A 93 -10.90 -20.65 -3.60
N PHE A 94 -12.01 -21.08 -4.19
CA PHE A 94 -13.34 -20.56 -3.82
C PHE A 94 -13.65 -20.80 -2.34
N TYR A 95 -13.42 -21.99 -1.85
CA TYR A 95 -13.70 -22.37 -0.45
C TYR A 95 -12.74 -21.77 0.55
N GLU A 96 -11.52 -21.52 0.13
CA GLU A 96 -10.43 -21.04 0.97
C GLU A 96 -10.28 -19.51 0.95
N SER A 97 -10.81 -18.84 -0.09
CA SER A 97 -10.47 -17.44 -0.35
C SER A 97 -11.02 -16.45 0.68
N ASN A 98 -12.19 -16.71 1.28
CA ASN A 98 -12.73 -15.80 2.28
C ASN A 98 -11.83 -15.71 3.54
N ASP A 99 -11.16 -16.79 3.88
CA ASP A 99 -10.23 -16.86 5.03
C ASP A 99 -8.77 -16.63 4.60
N GLY A 100 -8.42 -17.04 3.38
CA GLY A 100 -7.07 -16.96 2.84
C GLY A 100 -6.70 -15.67 2.13
N THR A 101 -7.64 -14.74 1.97
CA THR A 101 -7.39 -13.42 1.39
C THR A 101 -7.73 -12.31 2.38
N PHE A 102 -7.09 -11.16 2.23
CA PHE A 102 -7.32 -10.02 3.13
C PHE A 102 -7.55 -8.71 2.40
N CYS A 103 -8.22 -7.77 3.06
CA CYS A 103 -8.45 -6.42 2.57
C CYS A 103 -8.07 -5.37 3.63
N LEU A 104 -7.31 -4.38 3.21
CA LEU A 104 -6.79 -3.31 4.04
C LEU A 104 -7.39 -1.98 3.59
N ALA A 105 -7.98 -1.24 4.53
CA ALA A 105 -8.47 0.11 4.29
C ALA A 105 -7.32 1.12 4.42
N MET A 106 -7.09 1.93 3.38
CA MET A 106 -6.05 2.93 3.43
C MET A 106 -6.56 4.21 4.09
N ILE A 107 -5.88 4.60 5.17
CA ILE A 107 -6.16 5.79 5.98
C ILE A 107 -5.20 6.89 5.51
N GLU A 108 -5.73 7.90 4.85
CA GLU A 108 -4.91 8.92 4.18
C GLU A 108 -5.57 10.30 4.08
N THR A 109 -6.72 10.50 4.73
CA THR A 109 -7.44 11.78 4.74
C THR A 109 -7.82 12.19 6.17
N GLN A 110 -8.17 13.46 6.37
CA GLN A 110 -8.70 13.94 7.65
C GLN A 110 -10.01 13.20 8.00
N GLU A 111 -10.92 13.03 7.03
CA GLU A 111 -12.20 12.32 7.24
C GLU A 111 -11.96 10.87 7.70
N ALA A 112 -11.01 10.16 7.07
CA ALA A 112 -10.64 8.80 7.49
C ALA A 112 -10.08 8.78 8.92
N PHE A 113 -9.25 9.77 9.27
CA PHE A 113 -8.66 9.90 10.59
C PHE A 113 -9.70 10.20 11.67
N ASP A 114 -10.71 11.01 11.37
CA ASP A 114 -11.80 11.32 12.28
C ASP A 114 -12.73 10.11 12.50
N ASN A 115 -12.85 9.22 11.51
CA ASN A 115 -13.70 8.03 11.52
C ASN A 115 -12.95 6.72 11.83
N LEU A 116 -11.75 6.77 12.43
CA LEU A 116 -10.89 5.60 12.63
C LEU A 116 -11.58 4.43 13.33
N ASP A 117 -12.26 4.68 14.47
CA ASP A 117 -12.95 3.64 15.24
C ASP A 117 -14.06 2.97 14.42
N ASP A 118 -14.84 3.74 13.68
CA ASP A 118 -15.92 3.24 12.83
C ASP A 118 -15.38 2.37 11.69
N ILE A 119 -14.29 2.81 11.04
CA ILE A 119 -13.63 2.04 9.97
C ILE A 119 -13.05 0.75 10.55
N ALA A 120 -12.26 0.84 11.62
CA ALA A 120 -11.56 -0.29 12.23
C ALA A 120 -12.54 -1.34 12.80
N SER A 121 -13.70 -0.92 13.32
CA SER A 121 -14.73 -1.84 13.83
C SER A 121 -15.51 -2.59 12.75
N THR A 122 -15.24 -2.34 11.46
CA THR A 122 -15.96 -3.00 10.36
C THR A 122 -15.71 -4.52 10.37
N PRO A 123 -16.77 -5.35 10.43
CA PRO A 123 -16.62 -6.81 10.36
C PRO A 123 -16.02 -7.24 9.02
N GLY A 124 -15.09 -8.18 9.05
CA GLY A 124 -14.43 -8.73 7.86
C GLY A 124 -13.35 -7.84 7.24
N LEU A 125 -13.15 -6.62 7.73
CA LEU A 125 -11.96 -5.83 7.41
C LEU A 125 -10.76 -6.43 8.16
N ASP A 126 -9.64 -6.63 7.48
CA ASP A 126 -8.46 -7.29 8.05
C ASP A 126 -7.48 -6.29 8.68
N GLY A 127 -7.39 -5.07 8.17
CA GLY A 127 -6.45 -4.09 8.73
C GLY A 127 -6.58 -2.68 8.18
N LEU A 128 -5.79 -1.78 8.77
CA LEU A 128 -5.63 -0.39 8.34
C LEU A 128 -4.23 -0.21 7.74
N TYR A 129 -4.17 0.44 6.59
CA TYR A 129 -2.92 0.76 5.90
C TYR A 129 -2.73 2.28 5.84
N ILE A 130 -1.60 2.79 6.31
CA ILE A 130 -1.35 4.23 6.33
C ILE A 130 -0.70 4.67 5.02
N GLY A 131 -1.40 5.51 4.25
CA GLY A 131 -0.88 6.24 3.10
C GLY A 131 -0.20 7.54 3.54
N THR A 132 1.05 7.45 3.98
CA THR A 132 1.72 8.52 4.72
C THR A 132 1.79 9.86 3.98
N ALA A 133 2.05 9.84 2.67
CA ALA A 133 2.15 11.07 1.89
C ALA A 133 0.81 11.82 1.81
N ASP A 134 -0.26 11.11 1.48
CA ASP A 134 -1.60 11.68 1.39
C ASP A 134 -2.15 12.03 2.79
N LEU A 135 -1.86 11.22 3.81
CA LEU A 135 -2.20 11.55 5.20
C LEU A 135 -1.53 12.86 5.66
N THR A 136 -0.26 13.08 5.26
CA THR A 136 0.43 14.35 5.56
C THR A 136 -0.31 15.54 4.93
N ILE A 137 -0.75 15.41 3.69
CA ILE A 137 -1.53 16.47 3.02
C ILE A 137 -2.87 16.67 3.73
N GLY A 138 -3.57 15.57 4.03
CA GLY A 138 -4.90 15.60 4.63
C GLY A 138 -4.92 16.26 6.01
N LEU A 139 -4.05 15.83 6.92
CA LEU A 139 -4.01 16.33 8.29
C LEU A 139 -3.44 17.75 8.41
N ASN A 140 -2.53 18.13 7.52
CA ASN A 140 -1.86 19.43 7.58
C ASN A 140 -2.39 20.45 6.55
N GLN A 141 -3.45 20.11 5.82
CA GLN A 141 -4.04 20.98 4.80
C GLN A 141 -3.00 21.53 3.78
N GLY A 142 -2.04 20.66 3.42
CA GLY A 142 -0.96 21.00 2.48
C GLY A 142 0.16 21.89 3.04
N LYS A 143 0.18 22.18 4.35
CA LYS A 143 1.26 22.99 4.97
C LYS A 143 2.59 22.25 5.04
N LEU A 144 2.57 20.93 5.16
CA LEU A 144 3.76 20.10 5.12
C LEU A 144 3.93 19.46 3.73
N THR A 145 5.15 19.40 3.26
CA THR A 145 5.48 18.67 2.02
C THR A 145 5.10 17.20 2.16
N PRO A 146 4.43 16.60 1.18
CA PRO A 146 4.13 15.16 1.20
C PRO A 146 5.42 14.33 1.35
N GLY A 147 5.36 13.28 2.16
CA GLY A 147 6.53 12.41 2.35
C GLY A 147 6.17 11.12 3.09
N PHE A 148 7.01 10.08 2.90
CA PHE A 148 6.76 8.78 3.54
C PHE A 148 7.25 8.75 4.99
N ASP A 149 8.48 9.20 5.23
CA ASP A 149 9.18 9.03 6.51
C ASP A 149 9.11 10.31 7.35
N ARG A 150 7.90 10.86 7.49
CA ARG A 150 7.66 12.09 8.24
C ARG A 150 7.97 11.88 9.72
N ALA A 151 8.82 12.75 10.28
CA ALA A 151 9.34 12.69 11.63
C ALA A 151 8.79 13.80 12.55
N GLU A 152 7.91 14.65 12.05
CA GLU A 152 7.24 15.67 12.86
C GLU A 152 6.42 15.00 13.97
N PRO A 153 6.45 15.54 15.21
CA PRO A 153 5.76 14.94 16.34
C PRO A 153 4.28 14.65 16.07
N GLU A 154 3.57 15.59 15.46
CA GLU A 154 2.16 15.44 15.12
C GLU A 154 1.89 14.31 14.12
N MET A 155 2.80 14.08 13.18
CA MET A 155 2.68 12.98 12.21
C MET A 155 2.99 11.62 12.86
N ILE A 156 3.94 11.58 13.78
CA ILE A 156 4.24 10.36 14.56
C ILE A 156 3.06 10.00 15.47
N GLU A 157 2.50 10.97 16.16
CA GLU A 157 1.33 10.78 17.04
C GLU A 157 0.13 10.28 16.24
N SER A 158 -0.13 10.88 15.06
CA SER A 158 -1.22 10.42 14.19
C SER A 158 -1.03 8.98 13.73
N LYS A 159 0.18 8.58 13.34
CA LYS A 159 0.48 7.19 12.96
C LYS A 159 0.28 6.23 14.14
N LYS A 160 0.76 6.60 15.34
CA LYS A 160 0.58 5.80 16.56
C LYS A 160 -0.89 5.67 16.97
N LYS A 161 -1.68 6.74 16.79
CA LYS A 161 -3.13 6.68 17.02
C LYS A 161 -3.82 5.69 16.08
N ILE A 162 -3.46 5.68 14.78
CA ILE A 162 -4.01 4.71 13.83
C ILE A 162 -3.62 3.28 14.22
N LEU A 163 -2.36 3.06 14.61
CA LEU A 163 -1.86 1.78 15.13
C LEU A 163 -2.67 1.31 16.35
N GLU A 164 -2.84 2.18 17.34
CA GLU A 164 -3.61 1.88 18.57
C GLU A 164 -5.04 1.49 18.25
N VAL A 165 -5.73 2.25 17.40
CA VAL A 165 -7.11 1.97 17.01
C VAL A 165 -7.21 0.66 16.22
N ALA A 166 -6.27 0.37 15.31
CA ALA A 166 -6.23 -0.90 14.60
C ALA A 166 -6.14 -2.06 15.60
N HIS A 167 -5.19 -2.04 16.50
CA HIS A 167 -5.00 -3.09 17.50
C HIS A 167 -6.16 -3.21 18.48
N LYS A 168 -6.76 -2.10 18.92
CA LYS A 168 -7.98 -2.08 19.75
C LYS A 168 -9.11 -2.92 19.13
N HIS A 169 -9.23 -2.92 17.81
CA HIS A 169 -10.23 -3.66 17.07
C HIS A 169 -9.72 -5.01 16.53
N GLY A 170 -8.53 -5.47 16.95
CA GLY A 170 -7.92 -6.73 16.50
C GLY A 170 -7.56 -6.72 15.01
N LYS A 171 -7.24 -5.54 14.45
CA LYS A 171 -6.86 -5.34 13.05
C LYS A 171 -5.36 -5.20 12.89
N VAL A 172 -4.86 -5.65 11.74
CA VAL A 172 -3.46 -5.46 11.35
C VAL A 172 -3.20 -3.99 11.07
N ALA A 173 -2.11 -3.45 11.61
CA ALA A 173 -1.67 -2.08 11.36
C ALA A 173 -0.51 -2.06 10.37
N CYS A 174 -0.68 -1.35 9.26
CA CYS A 174 0.30 -1.32 8.18
C CYS A 174 0.77 0.11 7.91
N LEU A 175 2.08 0.28 7.66
CA LEU A 175 2.67 1.59 7.37
C LEU A 175 3.48 1.58 6.09
N HIS A 176 3.22 2.56 5.21
CA HIS A 176 4.05 2.82 4.04
C HIS A 176 5.28 3.65 4.42
N CYS A 177 6.47 3.04 4.35
CA CYS A 177 7.74 3.68 4.62
C CYS A 177 8.56 3.84 3.34
N GLY A 178 9.42 4.84 3.33
CA GLY A 178 10.32 5.14 2.21
C GLY A 178 11.73 4.58 2.39
N THR A 179 12.13 4.27 3.64
CA THR A 179 13.48 3.79 3.97
C THR A 179 13.44 2.62 4.94
N PRO A 180 14.45 1.73 4.90
CA PRO A 180 14.58 0.63 5.85
C PRO A 180 14.72 1.09 7.31
N GLU A 181 15.39 2.23 7.53
CA GLU A 181 15.61 2.80 8.86
C GLU A 181 14.30 3.25 9.50
N TYR A 182 13.43 3.88 8.71
CA TYR A 182 12.11 4.29 9.20
C TYR A 182 11.19 3.09 9.40
N ALA A 183 11.25 2.11 8.50
CA ALA A 183 10.51 0.86 8.63
C ALA A 183 10.90 0.09 9.90
N ALA A 184 12.19 0.04 10.26
CA ALA A 184 12.66 -0.55 11.50
C ALA A 184 12.05 0.15 12.74
N LYS A 185 12.05 1.50 12.76
CA LYS A 185 11.37 2.27 13.83
C LYS A 185 9.88 1.99 13.89
N ALA A 186 9.21 1.88 12.74
CA ALA A 186 7.79 1.56 12.69
C ALA A 186 7.50 0.17 13.29
N THR A 187 8.38 -0.80 13.04
CA THR A 187 8.30 -2.13 13.66
C THR A 187 8.49 -2.05 15.19
N GLU A 188 9.42 -1.21 15.68
CA GLU A 188 9.58 -0.96 17.10
C GLU A 188 8.34 -0.29 17.75
N TRP A 189 7.60 0.52 17.01
CA TRP A 189 6.33 1.09 17.45
C TRP A 189 5.21 0.06 17.54
N GLY A 190 5.35 -1.10 16.86
CA GLY A 190 4.39 -2.19 16.86
C GLY A 190 3.60 -2.37 15.57
N PHE A 191 4.00 -1.74 14.45
CA PHE A 191 3.36 -2.01 13.16
C PHE A 191 3.60 -3.44 12.70
N ASP A 192 2.55 -4.10 12.23
CA ASP A 192 2.56 -5.52 11.83
C ASP A 192 3.10 -5.72 10.41
N LEU A 193 2.87 -4.75 9.51
CA LEU A 193 3.34 -4.75 8.13
C LEU A 193 3.93 -3.39 7.78
N VAL A 194 5.16 -3.38 7.27
CA VAL A 194 5.83 -2.17 6.81
C VAL A 194 6.40 -2.37 5.40
N THR A 195 6.33 -1.33 4.55
CA THR A 195 7.09 -1.30 3.30
C THR A 195 8.43 -0.63 3.54
N ILE A 196 9.45 -1.01 2.80
CA ILE A 196 10.81 -0.47 3.01
C ILE A 196 11.27 0.48 1.90
N THR A 197 10.66 0.41 0.74
CA THR A 197 10.92 1.27 -0.44
C THR A 197 10.08 0.79 -1.62
N ASN A 198 10.37 1.27 -2.84
CA ASN A 198 9.82 0.74 -4.09
C ASN A 198 10.91 0.58 -5.16
N ASP A 199 10.60 -0.18 -6.22
CA ASP A 199 11.49 -0.53 -7.32
C ASP A 199 12.03 0.71 -8.07
N VAL A 200 11.18 1.70 -8.34
CA VAL A 200 11.57 2.95 -9.02
C VAL A 200 12.62 3.70 -8.21
N ARG A 201 12.42 3.81 -6.89
CA ARG A 201 13.39 4.49 -6.01
C ARG A 201 14.70 3.72 -5.91
N LEU A 202 14.65 2.40 -5.81
CA LEU A 202 15.85 1.54 -5.82
C LEU A 202 16.63 1.71 -7.11
N LEU A 203 15.96 1.62 -8.26
CA LEU A 203 16.61 1.73 -9.56
C LEU A 203 17.20 3.11 -9.79
N SER A 204 16.43 4.17 -9.55
CA SER A 204 16.89 5.56 -9.74
C SER A 204 18.01 5.92 -8.78
N GLY A 205 17.92 5.51 -7.52
CA GLY A 205 18.96 5.75 -6.52
C GLY A 205 20.25 5.02 -6.84
N ALA A 206 20.18 3.75 -7.24
CA ALA A 206 21.34 2.99 -7.67
C ALA A 206 22.00 3.62 -8.91
N ALA A 207 21.21 3.97 -9.93
CA ALA A 207 21.72 4.62 -11.14
C ALA A 207 22.44 5.95 -10.82
N ALA A 208 21.80 6.83 -10.03
CA ALA A 208 22.40 8.09 -9.63
C ALA A 208 23.69 7.90 -8.82
N SER A 209 23.73 6.90 -7.92
CA SER A 209 24.91 6.56 -7.13
C SER A 209 26.08 6.10 -8.02
N HIS A 210 25.81 5.24 -9.01
CA HIS A 210 26.85 4.76 -9.92
C HIS A 210 27.39 5.88 -10.82
N VAL A 211 26.51 6.76 -11.34
CA VAL A 211 26.94 7.92 -12.13
C VAL A 211 27.81 8.87 -11.31
N ARG A 212 27.43 9.19 -10.08
CA ARG A 212 28.25 10.01 -9.17
C ARG A 212 29.63 9.38 -8.93
N LYS A 213 29.64 8.09 -8.56
CA LYS A 213 30.90 7.37 -8.34
C LYS A 213 31.82 7.37 -9.57
N PHE A 214 31.26 7.22 -10.77
CA PHE A 214 32.04 7.31 -12.02
C PHE A 214 32.64 8.71 -12.22
N LYS A 215 31.84 9.78 -12.03
CA LYS A 215 32.29 11.18 -12.12
C LYS A 215 33.41 11.45 -11.12
N ASP A 216 33.27 10.98 -9.87
CA ASP A 216 34.32 11.12 -8.85
C ASP A 216 35.64 10.43 -9.27
N LEU A 217 35.55 9.21 -9.77
CA LEU A 217 36.73 8.44 -10.21
C LEU A 217 37.42 9.04 -11.45
N THR A 218 36.72 9.81 -12.26
CA THR A 218 37.23 10.44 -13.48
C THR A 218 37.49 11.93 -13.31
N ASN A 219 37.40 12.47 -12.09
CA ASN A 219 37.55 13.90 -11.78
C ASN A 219 36.63 14.82 -12.63
N GLN A 220 35.45 14.33 -13.02
CA GLN A 220 34.45 15.13 -13.72
C GLN A 220 33.66 15.97 -12.74
N LYS A 221 33.27 17.21 -13.15
CA LYS A 221 32.42 18.07 -12.32
C LYS A 221 31.00 17.47 -12.17
N HIS A 222 30.47 17.57 -10.95
CA HIS A 222 29.07 17.31 -10.69
C HIS A 222 28.22 18.48 -11.22
N ASP A 223 27.14 18.17 -11.94
CA ASP A 223 26.14 19.17 -12.34
C ASP A 223 25.23 19.51 -11.15
N GLU A 224 24.68 20.72 -11.10
CA GLU A 224 23.74 21.11 -10.04
C GLU A 224 22.50 20.20 -9.98
N SER A 225 22.09 19.61 -11.11
CA SER A 225 21.03 18.60 -11.21
C SER A 225 21.35 17.31 -10.44
N ASP A 226 22.61 17.04 -10.09
CA ASP A 226 23.00 15.87 -9.28
C ASP A 226 22.59 16.03 -7.80
N LYS A 227 22.29 17.27 -7.34
CA LYS A 227 21.87 17.58 -5.96
C LYS A 227 20.36 17.29 -5.73
N ASP A 228 19.54 17.47 -6.77
CA ASP A 228 18.09 17.31 -6.68
C ASP A 228 17.62 15.83 -6.79
N ASN A 229 18.52 14.93 -7.17
CA ASN A 229 18.22 13.50 -7.28
C ASN A 229 18.44 12.74 -5.96
N ASN A 230 18.20 13.39 -4.82
CA ASN A 230 18.19 12.69 -3.54
C ASN A 230 16.88 11.86 -3.44
N PRO A 231 16.96 10.50 -3.34
CA PRO A 231 15.76 9.64 -3.28
C PRO A 231 14.87 9.91 -2.06
N SER A 232 15.32 10.75 -1.11
CA SER A 232 14.57 11.10 0.12
C SER A 232 13.55 12.24 -0.07
N SER A 233 13.48 12.88 -1.26
CA SER A 233 12.62 14.07 -1.46
C SER A 233 11.22 13.80 -2.03
N TYR A 234 10.71 12.57 -1.92
CA TYR A 234 9.30 12.25 -2.20
C TYR A 234 8.74 11.36 -1.12
#